data_f705a19008a3071aa7711b1eba5ea80f
#
_entry.id   f705a19008a3071aa7711b1eba5ea80f
#
_cell.length_a   1.000
_cell.length_b   1.000
_cell.length_c   1.000
_cell.angle_alpha   90.00
_cell.angle_beta   90.00
_cell.angle_gamma   90.00
#
_symmetry.space_group_name_H-M   'P 1'
#
loop_
_entity.id
_entity.type
_entity.pdbx_description
1 polymer ?
#
loop_
_entity_poly.entity_id
_entity_poly.type
_entity_poly.pdbx_seq_one_letter_code
_entity_poly.pdbx_strand_id
1 'polypeptide(L)'
;LGLDFGSDSVRAVLVDTKDGRVIGEGVSLYKRWAKGMFSDFSESRFRHHPLDYQESITEAVRAVVAAYPQESSHIAAMSIDTTASTPCFVDENLVPLSLKPEFAENPNAMFVLWKDHTATEDAAEFEAACNRSVPDYSMCSGNKYSPEAFWSKALHILRVAPEVRDAAFTMLELCDWLPAMLTG
;
A
#
# COMPACT_ATOMS: atom_id res chain seq x y z
N LEU A 1 5.74 -8.88 17.49
CA LEU A 1 6.42 -8.40 16.29
C LEU A 1 5.59 -7.32 15.64
N GLY A 2 6.14 -6.10 15.53
CA GLY A 2 5.56 -5.00 14.76
C GLY A 2 6.17 -4.95 13.36
N LEU A 3 5.34 -4.69 12.34
CA LEU A 3 5.74 -4.48 10.96
C LEU A 3 5.27 -3.09 10.52
N ASP A 4 6.20 -2.23 10.11
CA ASP A 4 5.94 -0.87 9.65
C ASP A 4 6.34 -0.78 8.16
N PHE A 5 5.34 -0.63 7.30
CA PHE A 5 5.49 -0.50 5.85
C PHE A 5 5.48 0.98 5.45
N GLY A 6 6.67 1.58 5.49
CA GLY A 6 6.87 2.97 5.11
C GLY A 6 6.90 3.22 3.59
N SER A 7 7.37 4.41 3.18
CA SER A 7 7.47 4.79 1.77
C SER A 7 8.66 4.18 1.05
N ASP A 8 9.73 3.81 1.77
CA ASP A 8 10.99 3.38 1.17
C ASP A 8 11.43 1.98 1.60
N SER A 9 10.84 1.48 2.69
CA SER A 9 11.28 0.25 3.35
C SER A 9 10.18 -0.34 4.23
N VAL A 10 10.38 -1.60 4.62
CA VAL A 10 9.68 -2.19 5.75
C VAL A 10 10.63 -2.37 6.91
N ARG A 11 10.12 -2.11 8.13
CA ARG A 11 10.79 -2.35 9.39
C ARG A 11 10.04 -3.43 10.18
N ALA A 12 10.77 -4.43 10.65
CA ALA A 12 10.30 -5.42 11.59
C ALA A 12 10.89 -5.11 12.98
N VAL A 13 10.03 -4.96 13.99
CA VAL A 13 10.44 -4.59 15.37
C VAL A 13 9.99 -5.68 16.33
N LEU A 14 10.92 -6.23 17.07
CA LEU A 14 10.64 -7.18 18.15
C LEU A 14 10.53 -6.43 19.47
N VAL A 15 9.38 -6.56 20.13
CA VAL A 15 9.05 -5.80 21.35
C VAL A 15 8.71 -6.78 22.48
N ASP A 16 9.25 -6.57 23.68
CA ASP A 16 8.81 -7.26 24.88
C ASP A 16 7.45 -6.71 25.32
N THR A 17 6.43 -7.58 25.34
CA THR A 17 5.05 -7.20 25.69
C THR A 17 4.85 -6.90 27.17
N LYS A 18 5.84 -7.19 28.04
CA LYS A 18 5.75 -6.92 29.49
C LYS A 18 5.99 -5.44 29.82
N ASP A 19 6.93 -4.81 29.12
CA ASP A 19 7.36 -3.45 29.43
C ASP A 19 7.43 -2.52 28.21
N GLY A 20 7.15 -3.03 27.00
CA GLY A 20 7.19 -2.26 25.76
C GLY A 20 8.61 -2.00 25.23
N ARG A 21 9.62 -2.63 25.80
CA ARG A 21 11.01 -2.43 25.39
C ARG A 21 11.26 -3.06 24.02
N VAL A 22 11.89 -2.29 23.12
CA VAL A 22 12.39 -2.80 21.85
C VAL A 22 13.57 -3.74 22.10
N ILE A 23 13.47 -4.98 21.67
CA ILE A 23 14.50 -6.01 21.75
C ILE A 23 15.46 -5.85 20.57
N GLY A 24 14.90 -5.68 19.37
CA GLY A 24 15.67 -5.51 18.16
C GLY A 24 14.82 -5.15 16.96
N GLU A 25 15.49 -4.80 15.87
CA GLU A 25 14.83 -4.44 14.60
C GLU A 25 15.58 -5.01 13.40
N GLY A 26 14.83 -5.21 12.31
CA GLY A 26 15.35 -5.52 10.98
C GLY A 26 14.68 -4.61 9.95
N VAL A 27 15.47 -4.07 9.01
CA VAL A 27 14.97 -3.15 7.96
C VAL A 27 15.36 -3.69 6.60
N SER A 28 14.43 -3.62 5.63
CA SER A 28 14.70 -3.93 4.24
C SER A 28 14.11 -2.86 3.32
N LEU A 29 14.92 -2.34 2.40
CA LEU A 29 14.53 -1.35 1.39
C LEU A 29 13.74 -2.01 0.26
N TYR A 30 12.78 -1.27 -0.29
CA TYR A 30 12.06 -1.67 -1.50
C TYR A 30 12.99 -1.54 -2.72
N LYS A 31 13.36 -2.67 -3.32
CA LYS A 31 14.43 -2.75 -4.33
C LYS A 31 14.08 -2.04 -5.63
N ARG A 32 12.82 -2.12 -6.08
CA ARG A 32 12.34 -1.49 -7.31
C ARG A 32 12.17 0.00 -7.10
N TRP A 33 11.58 0.37 -5.98
CA TRP A 33 11.43 1.76 -5.56
C TRP A 33 12.78 2.48 -5.43
N ALA A 34 13.77 1.87 -4.80
CA ALA A 34 15.12 2.44 -4.64
C ALA A 34 15.83 2.71 -5.99
N LYS A 35 15.39 2.02 -7.05
CA LYS A 35 15.88 2.24 -8.45
C LYS A 35 15.03 3.27 -9.20
N GLY A 36 14.03 3.88 -8.58
CA GLY A 36 13.11 4.81 -9.21
C GLY A 36 12.12 4.15 -10.20
N MET A 37 11.97 2.82 -10.14
CA MET A 37 11.07 2.11 -11.04
C MET A 37 9.61 2.49 -10.75
N PHE A 38 8.82 2.61 -11.82
CA PHE A 38 7.38 2.92 -11.78
C PHE A 38 7.02 4.28 -11.17
N SER A 39 8.02 5.17 -11.00
CA SER A 39 7.84 6.55 -10.56
C SER A 39 8.12 7.52 -11.70
N ASP A 40 7.30 8.57 -11.79
CA ASP A 40 7.47 9.65 -12.73
C ASP A 40 7.16 10.98 -12.03
N PHE A 41 8.20 11.75 -11.74
CA PHE A 41 8.08 13.02 -11.01
C PHE A 41 7.37 14.09 -11.85
N SER A 42 7.47 14.04 -13.18
CA SER A 42 6.81 15.02 -14.06
C SER A 42 5.30 14.84 -14.05
N GLU A 43 4.83 13.61 -13.91
CA GLU A 43 3.42 13.24 -13.83
C GLU A 43 2.90 13.12 -12.39
N SER A 44 3.75 13.39 -11.40
CA SER A 44 3.45 13.14 -9.97
C SER A 44 2.93 11.71 -9.71
N ARG A 45 3.45 10.75 -10.48
CA ARG A 45 3.08 9.34 -10.40
C ARG A 45 4.07 8.56 -9.55
N PHE A 46 3.58 7.87 -8.54
CA PHE A 46 4.36 7.09 -7.60
C PHE A 46 3.70 5.74 -7.36
N ARG A 47 4.36 4.64 -7.77
CA ARG A 47 3.82 3.29 -7.69
C ARG A 47 4.78 2.35 -6.98
N HIS A 48 4.23 1.47 -6.12
CA HIS A 48 4.98 0.36 -5.54
C HIS A 48 4.57 -0.96 -6.17
N HIS A 49 5.53 -1.72 -6.62
CA HIS A 49 5.28 -3.09 -7.08
C HIS A 49 5.06 -4.01 -5.87
N PRO A 50 4.05 -4.90 -5.86
CA PRO A 50 3.76 -5.79 -4.72
C PRO A 50 4.94 -6.66 -4.27
N LEU A 51 5.82 -7.04 -5.21
CA LEU A 51 7.04 -7.80 -4.88
C LEU A 51 7.99 -7.04 -3.95
N ASP A 52 7.98 -5.70 -3.96
CA ASP A 52 8.80 -4.93 -3.02
C ASP A 52 8.35 -5.19 -1.58
N TYR A 53 7.05 -5.26 -1.33
CA TYR A 53 6.51 -5.60 -0.02
C TYR A 53 6.81 -7.05 0.38
N GLN A 54 6.57 -8.02 -0.52
CA GLN A 54 6.77 -9.45 -0.24
C GLN A 54 8.23 -9.81 0.03
N GLU A 55 9.15 -9.27 -0.77
CA GLU A 55 10.59 -9.50 -0.62
C GLU A 55 11.10 -8.83 0.65
N SER A 56 10.73 -7.57 0.87
CA SER A 56 11.26 -6.77 1.98
C SER A 56 10.73 -7.21 3.35
N ILE A 57 9.46 -7.62 3.47
CA ILE A 57 8.96 -8.21 4.73
C ILE A 57 9.74 -9.48 5.07
N THR A 58 9.98 -10.33 4.06
CA THR A 58 10.73 -11.57 4.25
C THR A 58 12.15 -11.29 4.75
N GLU A 59 12.83 -10.32 4.16
CA GLU A 59 14.19 -9.94 4.53
C GLU A 59 14.26 -9.31 5.93
N ALA A 60 13.36 -8.35 6.21
CA ALA A 60 13.32 -7.65 7.50
C ALA A 60 13.01 -8.62 8.68
N VAL A 61 12.01 -9.49 8.50
CA VAL A 61 11.66 -10.49 9.51
C VAL A 61 12.80 -11.50 9.71
N ARG A 62 13.40 -12.00 8.63
CA ARG A 62 14.56 -12.92 8.74
C ARG A 62 15.73 -12.29 9.48
N ALA A 63 15.99 -11.00 9.22
CA ALA A 63 17.09 -10.29 9.88
C ALA A 63 16.88 -10.22 11.40
N VAL A 64 15.69 -9.84 11.87
CA VAL A 64 15.42 -9.75 13.30
C VAL A 64 15.36 -11.12 13.97
N VAL A 65 14.77 -12.13 13.32
CA VAL A 65 14.68 -13.51 13.85
C VAL A 65 16.09 -14.14 13.96
N ALA A 66 16.94 -13.92 12.98
CA ALA A 66 18.32 -14.44 13.02
C ALA A 66 19.18 -13.76 14.09
N ALA A 67 18.95 -12.46 14.36
CA ALA A 67 19.69 -11.72 15.38
C ALA A 67 19.23 -12.05 16.82
N TYR A 68 17.96 -12.43 17.01
CA TYR A 68 17.32 -12.67 18.31
C TYR A 68 16.54 -14.00 18.31
N PRO A 69 17.20 -15.15 18.13
CA PRO A 69 16.52 -16.43 17.93
C PRO A 69 15.78 -16.94 19.16
N GLN A 70 16.25 -16.62 20.37
CA GLN A 70 15.61 -17.03 21.61
C GLN A 70 14.30 -16.26 21.82
N GLU A 71 14.34 -14.94 21.73
CA GLU A 71 13.18 -14.06 21.88
C GLU A 71 12.15 -14.30 20.77
N SER A 72 12.64 -14.52 19.56
CA SER A 72 11.79 -14.77 18.38
C SER A 72 10.99 -16.06 18.48
N SER A 73 11.50 -17.07 19.22
CA SER A 73 10.76 -18.31 19.48
C SER A 73 9.51 -18.11 20.35
N HIS A 74 9.36 -16.93 20.96
CA HIS A 74 8.24 -16.58 21.85
C HIS A 74 7.34 -15.48 21.25
N ILE A 75 7.42 -15.20 19.93
CA ILE A 75 6.52 -14.26 19.27
C ILE A 75 5.08 -14.76 19.43
N ALA A 76 4.28 -14.01 20.19
CA ALA A 76 2.89 -14.35 20.49
C ALA A 76 1.89 -13.69 19.54
N ALA A 77 2.25 -12.55 18.93
CA ALA A 77 1.38 -11.78 18.05
C ALA A 77 2.20 -10.95 17.06
N MET A 78 1.53 -10.55 15.98
CA MET A 78 2.06 -9.62 14.98
C MET A 78 1.05 -8.49 14.77
N SER A 79 1.55 -7.27 14.58
CA SER A 79 0.77 -6.11 14.14
C SER A 79 1.40 -5.47 12.91
N ILE A 80 0.58 -4.86 12.09
CA ILE A 80 0.99 -4.23 10.84
C ILE A 80 0.58 -2.76 10.86
N ASP A 81 1.48 -1.89 10.48
CA ASP A 81 1.25 -0.49 10.17
C ASP A 81 1.70 -0.21 8.73
N THR A 82 0.99 0.67 8.03
CA THR A 82 1.24 0.96 6.61
C THR A 82 1.06 2.42 6.29
N THR A 83 1.63 2.84 5.15
CA THR A 83 1.18 4.09 4.53
C THR A 83 -0.29 3.97 4.11
N ALA A 84 -1.09 5.01 4.38
CA ALA A 84 -2.45 5.19 3.89
C ALA A 84 -2.50 6.48 3.05
N SER A 85 -3.30 6.58 2.08
CA SER A 85 -4.08 5.67 1.26
C SER A 85 -3.17 5.09 0.17
N THR A 86 -2.94 3.78 0.19
CA THR A 86 -2.03 3.12 -0.76
C THR A 86 -2.74 1.90 -1.37
N PRO A 87 -3.76 2.11 -2.21
CA PRO A 87 -4.58 1.04 -2.75
C PRO A 87 -3.99 0.38 -4.01
N CYS A 88 -4.47 -0.84 -4.31
CA CYS A 88 -4.14 -1.62 -5.50
C CYS A 88 -5.35 -2.39 -6.00
N PHE A 89 -5.48 -2.57 -7.32
CA PHE A 89 -6.46 -3.46 -7.92
C PHE A 89 -6.01 -4.92 -7.85
N VAL A 90 -6.93 -5.80 -7.45
CA VAL A 90 -6.69 -7.23 -7.24
C VAL A 90 -7.71 -8.08 -8.00
N ASP A 91 -7.38 -9.34 -8.23
CA ASP A 91 -8.31 -10.34 -8.78
C ASP A 91 -9.21 -10.96 -7.69
N GLU A 92 -10.03 -11.94 -8.06
CA GLU A 92 -10.96 -12.65 -7.18
C GLU A 92 -10.28 -13.43 -6.03
N ASN A 93 -8.99 -13.71 -6.16
CA ASN A 93 -8.17 -14.36 -5.13
C ASN A 93 -7.37 -13.35 -4.29
N LEU A 94 -7.71 -12.07 -4.38
CA LEU A 94 -7.04 -10.94 -3.73
C LEU A 94 -5.56 -10.79 -4.13
N VAL A 95 -5.19 -11.31 -5.31
CA VAL A 95 -3.83 -11.17 -5.86
C VAL A 95 -3.74 -9.86 -6.65
N PRO A 96 -2.78 -8.96 -6.33
CA PRO A 96 -2.53 -7.74 -7.09
C PRO A 96 -2.29 -8.04 -8.56
N LEU A 97 -2.97 -7.32 -9.45
CA LEU A 97 -2.90 -7.59 -10.88
C LEU A 97 -1.46 -7.52 -11.41
N SER A 98 -0.63 -6.64 -10.90
CA SER A 98 0.79 -6.53 -11.30
C SER A 98 1.66 -7.74 -10.92
N LEU A 99 1.14 -8.72 -10.18
CA LEU A 99 1.79 -10.03 -10.01
C LEU A 99 1.52 -10.99 -11.17
N LYS A 100 0.59 -10.65 -12.07
CA LYS A 100 0.35 -11.41 -13.31
C LYS A 100 1.28 -10.94 -14.41
N PRO A 101 1.82 -11.85 -15.24
CA PRO A 101 2.81 -11.49 -16.27
C PRO A 101 2.36 -10.37 -17.22
N GLU A 102 1.08 -10.35 -17.60
CA GLU A 102 0.49 -9.36 -18.52
C GLU A 102 0.40 -7.95 -17.93
N PHE A 103 0.45 -7.81 -16.59
CA PHE A 103 0.38 -6.54 -15.88
C PHE A 103 1.66 -6.18 -15.12
N ALA A 104 2.71 -7.01 -15.19
CA ALA A 104 3.90 -6.86 -14.34
C ALA A 104 4.62 -5.50 -14.52
N GLU A 105 4.54 -4.92 -15.71
CA GLU A 105 5.14 -3.60 -16.01
C GLU A 105 4.10 -2.47 -16.09
N ASN A 106 2.81 -2.76 -15.81
CA ASN A 106 1.76 -1.74 -15.85
C ASN A 106 1.66 -0.99 -14.51
N PRO A 107 2.05 0.30 -14.44
CA PRO A 107 2.01 1.05 -13.19
C PRO A 107 0.58 1.26 -12.65
N ASN A 108 -0.45 1.16 -13.48
CA ASN A 108 -1.84 1.28 -13.04
C ASN A 108 -2.38 0.00 -12.38
N ALA A 109 -1.65 -1.12 -12.49
CA ALA A 109 -1.95 -2.37 -11.80
C ALA A 109 -1.18 -2.53 -10.46
N MET A 110 -0.37 -1.53 -10.08
CA MET A 110 0.46 -1.52 -8.88
C MET A 110 -0.20 -0.75 -7.73
N PHE A 111 0.39 -0.80 -6.55
CA PHE A 111 -0.03 0.04 -5.43
C PHE A 111 0.19 1.52 -5.73
N VAL A 112 -0.87 2.31 -5.62
CA VAL A 112 -0.85 3.77 -5.82
C VAL A 112 -0.46 4.44 -4.52
N LEU A 113 0.78 4.93 -4.43
CA LEU A 113 1.34 5.45 -3.18
C LEU A 113 0.55 6.67 -2.68
N TRP A 114 0.56 6.90 -1.37
CA TRP A 114 -0.14 8.01 -0.71
C TRP A 114 0.16 9.38 -1.35
N LYS A 115 1.39 9.64 -1.76
CA LYS A 115 1.84 10.89 -2.39
C LYS A 115 1.62 10.99 -3.91
N ASP A 116 0.90 10.03 -4.51
CA ASP A 116 0.57 10.05 -5.93
C ASP A 116 -0.53 11.06 -6.21
N HIS A 117 -0.32 11.95 -7.17
CA HIS A 117 -1.26 13.01 -7.52
C HIS A 117 -1.79 12.90 -8.96
N THR A 118 -1.70 11.73 -9.58
CA THR A 118 -2.27 11.51 -10.93
C THR A 118 -3.79 11.74 -10.96
N ALA A 119 -4.49 11.57 -9.84
CA ALA A 119 -5.95 11.70 -9.71
C ALA A 119 -6.45 13.12 -9.40
N THR A 120 -5.69 14.17 -9.70
CA THR A 120 -6.04 15.57 -9.33
C THR A 120 -7.37 16.03 -9.93
N GLU A 121 -7.61 15.76 -11.22
CA GLU A 121 -8.87 16.12 -11.89
C GLU A 121 -10.06 15.31 -11.37
N ASP A 122 -9.84 14.02 -11.11
CA ASP A 122 -10.85 13.11 -10.56
C ASP A 122 -11.24 13.51 -9.13
N ALA A 123 -10.29 13.98 -8.32
CA ALA A 123 -10.55 14.49 -6.97
C ALA A 123 -11.43 15.75 -7.01
N ALA A 124 -11.16 16.67 -7.93
CA ALA A 124 -11.97 17.87 -8.11
C ALA A 124 -13.41 17.54 -8.53
N GLU A 125 -13.59 16.54 -9.39
CA GLU A 125 -14.93 16.07 -9.77
C GLU A 125 -15.68 15.45 -8.60
N PHE A 126 -14.99 14.63 -7.79
CA PHE A 126 -15.53 14.06 -6.56
C PHE A 126 -15.99 15.14 -5.58
N GLU A 127 -15.14 16.14 -5.33
CA GLU A 127 -15.46 17.27 -4.48
C GLU A 127 -16.72 18.00 -4.97
N ALA A 128 -16.77 18.31 -6.27
CA ALA A 128 -17.93 18.95 -6.87
C ALA A 128 -19.21 18.10 -6.77
N ALA A 129 -19.11 16.77 -6.82
CA ALA A 129 -20.26 15.87 -6.63
C ALA A 129 -20.72 15.87 -5.17
N CYS A 130 -19.80 15.78 -4.20
CA CYS A 130 -20.10 15.84 -2.78
C CYS A 130 -20.79 17.14 -2.37
N ASN A 131 -20.27 18.29 -2.85
CA ASN A 131 -20.84 19.63 -2.57
C ASN A 131 -22.25 19.82 -3.14
N ARG A 132 -22.64 19.05 -4.15
CA ARG A 132 -24.02 19.04 -4.69
C ARG A 132 -24.96 18.07 -3.98
N SER A 133 -24.42 17.21 -3.12
CA SER A 133 -25.21 16.20 -2.40
C SER A 133 -25.98 16.80 -1.22
N VAL A 134 -27.09 16.13 -0.85
CA VAL A 134 -27.85 16.49 0.36
C VAL A 134 -28.01 15.20 1.19
N PRO A 135 -27.34 15.09 2.34
CA PRO A 135 -26.40 16.07 2.93
C PRO A 135 -25.10 16.24 2.13
N ASP A 136 -24.41 17.36 2.37
CA ASP A 136 -23.07 17.60 1.81
C ASP A 136 -22.04 16.69 2.50
N TYR A 137 -21.55 15.69 1.78
CA TYR A 137 -20.60 14.71 2.29
C TYR A 137 -19.15 15.23 2.31
N SER A 138 -18.84 16.36 1.67
CA SER A 138 -17.48 16.94 1.69
C SER A 138 -17.03 17.33 3.11
N MET A 139 -17.99 17.65 3.98
CA MET A 139 -17.71 17.97 5.39
C MET A 139 -17.00 16.83 6.14
N CYS A 140 -17.19 15.56 5.72
CA CYS A 140 -16.53 14.40 6.30
C CYS A 140 -15.04 14.31 5.93
N SER A 141 -14.61 15.04 4.89
CA SER A 141 -13.22 15.11 4.41
C SER A 141 -12.60 16.50 4.53
N GLY A 142 -13.11 17.32 5.47
CA GLY A 142 -12.62 18.69 5.70
C GLY A 142 -13.03 19.68 4.60
N ASN A 143 -14.16 19.47 3.94
CA ASN A 143 -14.70 20.23 2.82
C ASN A 143 -13.82 20.25 1.56
N LYS A 144 -12.93 19.26 1.46
CA LYS A 144 -12.09 19.03 0.27
C LYS A 144 -11.93 17.54 0.02
N TYR A 145 -11.66 17.18 -1.23
CA TYR A 145 -11.35 15.81 -1.59
C TYR A 145 -9.95 15.75 -2.25
N SER A 146 -9.06 14.96 -1.70
CA SER A 146 -7.66 14.91 -2.12
C SER A 146 -7.45 13.94 -3.30
N PRO A 147 -6.51 14.22 -4.22
CA PRO A 147 -6.02 13.23 -5.18
C PRO A 147 -5.38 12.02 -4.50
N GLU A 148 -4.94 12.16 -3.25
CA GLU A 148 -4.37 11.08 -2.45
C GLU A 148 -5.44 10.11 -1.91
N ALA A 149 -6.72 10.51 -1.91
CA ALA A 149 -7.81 9.69 -1.38
C ALA A 149 -8.08 8.44 -2.23
N PHE A 150 -8.48 7.36 -1.56
CA PHE A 150 -8.80 6.06 -2.18
C PHE A 150 -9.70 6.18 -3.42
N TRP A 151 -10.84 6.87 -3.29
CA TRP A 151 -11.82 6.95 -4.38
C TRP A 151 -11.36 7.80 -5.55
N SER A 152 -10.52 8.83 -5.33
CA SER A 152 -9.92 9.60 -6.44
C SER A 152 -9.01 8.70 -7.27
N LYS A 153 -8.14 7.92 -6.61
CA LYS A 153 -7.24 6.97 -7.26
C LYS A 153 -8.00 5.87 -7.99
N ALA A 154 -9.07 5.33 -7.35
CA ALA A 154 -9.92 4.33 -7.96
C ALA A 154 -10.55 4.86 -9.26
N LEU A 155 -11.21 6.02 -9.18
CA LEU A 155 -11.87 6.64 -10.34
C LEU A 155 -10.88 6.92 -11.47
N HIS A 156 -9.71 7.47 -11.13
CA HIS A 156 -8.66 7.74 -12.10
C HIS A 156 -8.27 6.48 -12.88
N ILE A 157 -7.85 5.42 -12.17
CA ILE A 157 -7.38 4.19 -12.83
C ILE A 157 -8.49 3.52 -13.63
N LEU A 158 -9.72 3.48 -13.13
CA LEU A 158 -10.88 2.93 -13.87
C LEU A 158 -11.15 3.65 -15.19
N ARG A 159 -10.73 4.93 -15.32
CA ARG A 159 -10.87 5.74 -16.52
C ARG A 159 -9.70 5.58 -17.49
N VAL A 160 -8.47 5.63 -16.97
CA VAL A 160 -7.26 5.70 -17.81
C VAL A 160 -6.69 4.32 -18.17
N ALA A 161 -7.09 3.26 -17.47
CA ALA A 161 -6.58 1.90 -17.65
C ALA A 161 -7.72 0.88 -17.77
N PRO A 162 -8.45 0.86 -18.92
CA PRO A 162 -9.58 -0.05 -19.11
C PRO A 162 -9.17 -1.53 -18.97
N GLU A 163 -7.96 -1.90 -19.35
CA GLU A 163 -7.43 -3.26 -19.21
C GLU A 163 -7.29 -3.67 -17.74
N VAL A 164 -6.93 -2.74 -16.83
CA VAL A 164 -6.90 -2.99 -15.39
C VAL A 164 -8.31 -3.08 -14.83
N ARG A 165 -9.19 -2.15 -15.23
CA ARG A 165 -10.60 -2.15 -14.82
C ARG A 165 -11.29 -3.48 -15.16
N ASP A 166 -11.08 -3.97 -16.38
CA ASP A 166 -11.79 -5.15 -16.91
C ASP A 166 -11.23 -6.47 -16.32
N ALA A 167 -9.99 -6.46 -15.82
CA ALA A 167 -9.35 -7.60 -15.14
C ALA A 167 -9.54 -7.60 -13.62
N ALA A 168 -9.92 -6.47 -13.04
CA ALA A 168 -10.03 -6.31 -11.59
C ALA A 168 -11.32 -6.93 -11.04
N PHE A 169 -11.21 -7.58 -9.89
CA PHE A 169 -12.36 -7.96 -9.07
C PHE A 169 -12.71 -6.84 -8.08
N THR A 170 -11.70 -6.29 -7.41
CA THR A 170 -11.88 -5.20 -6.44
C THR A 170 -10.59 -4.39 -6.26
N MET A 171 -10.64 -3.37 -5.41
CA MET A 171 -9.50 -2.56 -5.01
C MET A 171 -9.34 -2.64 -3.49
N LEU A 172 -8.12 -2.91 -3.00
CA LEU A 172 -7.79 -3.04 -1.59
C LEU A 172 -6.75 -2.01 -1.18
N GLU A 173 -6.84 -1.51 0.05
CA GLU A 173 -5.76 -0.79 0.71
C GLU A 173 -4.60 -1.73 1.05
N LEU A 174 -3.40 -1.17 1.17
CA LEU A 174 -2.21 -1.92 1.57
C LEU A 174 -2.40 -2.57 2.96
N CYS A 175 -3.05 -1.86 3.89
CA CYS A 175 -3.34 -2.35 5.23
C CYS A 175 -4.33 -3.52 5.26
N ASP A 176 -5.16 -3.69 4.23
CA ASP A 176 -6.09 -4.81 4.10
C ASP A 176 -5.44 -5.98 3.33
N TRP A 177 -4.69 -5.66 2.28
CA TRP A 177 -4.02 -6.68 1.47
C TRP A 177 -2.93 -7.44 2.22
N LEU A 178 -2.11 -6.75 3.03
CA LEU A 178 -1.02 -7.40 3.76
C LEU A 178 -1.49 -8.49 4.74
N PRO A 179 -2.50 -8.22 5.61
CA PRO A 179 -3.07 -9.28 6.45
C PRO A 179 -3.66 -10.43 5.62
N ALA A 180 -4.39 -10.15 4.55
CA ALA A 180 -4.96 -11.17 3.68
C ALA A 180 -3.85 -12.05 3.06
N MET A 181 -2.78 -11.45 2.54
CA MET A 181 -1.62 -12.16 1.99
C MET A 181 -0.92 -13.06 3.02
N LEU A 182 -0.86 -12.62 4.28
CA LEU A 182 -0.14 -13.34 5.34
C LEU A 182 -0.96 -14.45 5.99
N THR A 183 -2.28 -14.40 5.91
CA THR A 183 -3.17 -15.36 6.59
C THR A 183 -3.89 -16.32 5.63
N GLY A 184 -3.94 -16.03 4.35
CA GLY A 184 -4.58 -16.83 3.30
C GLY A 184 -6.03 -16.47 3.11
#